data_34cdd9e29cdfad5c97f9f5cca67725ed
#
_entry.id   34cdd9e29cdfad5c97f9f5cca67725ed
#
_cell.length_a   1.000
_cell.length_b   1.000
_cell.length_c   1.000
_cell.angle_alpha   90.00
_cell.angle_beta   90.00
_cell.angle_gamma   90.00
#
_symmetry.space_group_name_H-M   'P 1'
#
loop_
_entity.id
_entity.type
_entity.pdbx_description
1 polymer ?
#
loop_
_entity_poly.entity_id
_entity_poly.type
_entity_poly.pdbx_seq_one_letter_code
_entity_poly.pdbx_strand_id
1 'polypeptide(L)'
;MVKKKVQNNQKFVILLICSLFFIGAEKSITFKDFINALFNYNDENFNETIIRNIRIPRIIADIMVGACLAVAGAIMQGTTKNPMADSGIMGISSGSVFSIIIIMVFFPNISRLGRIGFSCLGALVVTLLIYTVAFIGRKGLSSDRMVLSGMAISTLFSSVTTAVVLKTGQSGEMMKYMAGSAANTIWLDI
;
A
#
# COMPACT_ATOMS: atom_id res chain seq x y z
N MET A 1 8.68 -34.90 3.07
CA MET A 1 7.43 -34.11 3.19
C MET A 1 7.64 -32.60 2.98
N VAL A 2 8.69 -32.00 3.51
CA VAL A 2 9.00 -30.55 3.40
C VAL A 2 9.23 -30.09 1.95
N LYS A 3 10.01 -30.79 1.12
CA LYS A 3 10.27 -30.43 -0.29
C LYS A 3 8.99 -30.31 -1.15
N LYS A 4 8.01 -31.18 -0.92
CA LYS A 4 6.74 -31.16 -1.68
C LYS A 4 5.86 -29.96 -1.29
N LYS A 5 5.94 -29.52 -0.02
CA LYS A 5 5.23 -28.35 0.48
C LYS A 5 5.82 -27.04 -0.06
N VAL A 6 7.16 -26.95 -0.15
CA VAL A 6 7.88 -25.81 -0.73
C VAL A 6 7.61 -25.70 -2.23
N GLN A 7 7.61 -26.81 -2.96
CA GLN A 7 7.33 -26.84 -4.40
C GLN A 7 5.87 -26.47 -4.72
N ASN A 8 4.94 -26.81 -3.84
CA ASN A 8 3.53 -26.39 -4.00
C ASN A 8 3.34 -24.89 -3.74
N ASN A 9 4.07 -24.35 -2.76
CA ASN A 9 4.05 -22.90 -2.48
C ASN A 9 4.65 -22.08 -3.63
N GLN A 10 5.72 -22.57 -4.27
CA GLN A 10 6.29 -21.88 -5.44
C GLN A 10 5.32 -21.84 -6.62
N LYS A 11 4.60 -22.95 -6.90
CA LYS A 11 3.57 -22.96 -7.94
C LYS A 11 2.40 -22.03 -7.63
N PHE A 12 2.02 -21.95 -6.35
CA PHE A 12 0.97 -21.04 -5.90
C PHE A 12 1.37 -19.57 -6.06
N VAL A 13 2.62 -19.23 -5.71
CA VAL A 13 3.16 -17.87 -5.89
C VAL A 13 3.26 -17.51 -7.37
N ILE A 14 3.71 -18.42 -8.23
CA ILE A 14 3.76 -18.19 -9.68
C ILE A 14 2.35 -18.01 -10.26
N LEU A 15 1.38 -18.84 -9.85
CA LEU A 15 -0.01 -18.71 -10.25
C LEU A 15 -0.62 -17.37 -9.79
N LEU A 16 -0.29 -16.92 -8.60
CA LEU A 16 -0.75 -15.66 -8.02
C LEU A 16 -0.15 -14.47 -8.77
N ILE A 17 1.13 -14.52 -9.10
CA ILE A 17 1.80 -13.52 -9.96
C ILE A 17 1.17 -13.51 -11.35
N CYS A 18 0.98 -14.68 -11.97
CA CYS A 18 0.32 -14.76 -13.27
C CYS A 18 -1.12 -14.24 -13.23
N SER A 19 -1.87 -14.48 -12.15
CA SER A 19 -3.24 -13.94 -12.01
C SER A 19 -3.26 -12.42 -11.88
N LEU A 20 -2.28 -11.83 -11.19
CA LEU A 20 -2.12 -10.36 -11.09
C LEU A 20 -1.85 -9.72 -12.46
N PHE A 21 -1.14 -10.42 -13.35
CA PHE A 21 -0.96 -9.98 -14.74
C PHE A 21 -2.26 -10.00 -15.55
N PHE A 22 -3.18 -10.91 -15.22
CA PHE A 22 -4.46 -11.06 -15.95
C PHE A 22 -5.60 -10.23 -15.37
N ILE A 23 -5.55 -9.84 -14.08
CA ILE A 23 -6.59 -9.02 -13.44
C ILE A 23 -6.50 -7.60 -14.00
N GLY A 24 -7.51 -7.21 -14.75
CA GLY A 24 -7.61 -5.93 -15.44
C GLY A 24 -7.24 -5.97 -16.93
N ALA A 25 -7.09 -7.18 -17.49
CA ALA A 25 -6.98 -7.33 -18.92
C ALA A 25 -8.35 -7.03 -19.55
N GLU A 26 -8.46 -5.90 -20.22
CA GLU A 26 -9.46 -5.75 -21.26
C GLU A 26 -9.33 -6.96 -22.20
N LYS A 27 -10.45 -7.49 -22.67
CA LYS A 27 -10.54 -8.74 -23.47
C LYS A 27 -9.60 -8.81 -24.69
N SER A 28 -8.91 -7.72 -25.03
CA SER A 28 -8.08 -7.56 -26.23
C SER A 28 -6.59 -7.90 -26.01
N ILE A 29 -6.10 -8.05 -24.77
CA ILE A 29 -4.67 -8.27 -24.53
C ILE A 29 -4.38 -9.76 -24.37
N THR A 30 -3.61 -10.29 -25.29
CA THR A 30 -3.21 -11.70 -25.34
C THR A 30 -1.87 -11.91 -24.64
N PHE A 31 -1.61 -13.12 -24.13
CA PHE A 31 -0.30 -13.50 -23.56
C PHE A 31 0.85 -13.29 -24.55
N LYS A 32 0.57 -13.39 -25.86
CA LYS A 32 1.54 -13.11 -26.92
C LYS A 32 1.94 -11.65 -26.96
N ASP A 33 1.00 -10.72 -26.73
CA ASP A 33 1.27 -9.28 -26.70
C ASP A 33 2.19 -8.94 -25.51
N PHE A 34 2.04 -9.66 -24.39
CA PHE A 34 2.92 -9.51 -23.23
C PHE A 34 4.36 -9.96 -23.52
N ILE A 35 4.55 -11.10 -24.17
CA ILE A 35 5.88 -11.58 -24.58
C ILE A 35 6.51 -10.62 -25.58
N ASN A 36 5.74 -10.14 -26.57
CA ASN A 36 6.21 -9.18 -27.54
C ASN A 36 6.59 -7.84 -26.89
N ALA A 37 5.79 -7.31 -25.97
CA ALA A 37 6.09 -6.08 -25.26
C ALA A 37 7.41 -6.14 -24.46
N LEU A 38 7.82 -7.33 -24.01
CA LEU A 38 9.08 -7.52 -23.28
C LEU A 38 10.29 -7.68 -24.20
N PHE A 39 10.16 -8.45 -25.29
CA PHE A 39 11.30 -8.89 -26.11
C PHE A 39 11.34 -8.32 -27.52
N ASN A 40 10.19 -7.91 -28.06
CA ASN A 40 10.09 -7.44 -29.46
C ASN A 40 9.06 -6.30 -29.57
N TYR A 41 9.28 -5.25 -28.79
CA TYR A 41 8.38 -4.12 -28.64
C TYR A 41 8.17 -3.36 -29.95
N ASN A 42 6.90 -3.13 -30.31
CA ASN A 42 6.49 -2.32 -31.44
C ASN A 42 5.64 -1.14 -30.95
N ASP A 43 6.12 0.10 -31.16
CA ASP A 43 5.44 1.34 -30.75
C ASP A 43 4.07 1.53 -31.42
N GLU A 44 3.85 0.94 -32.59
CA GLU A 44 2.58 1.04 -33.30
C GLU A 44 1.48 0.17 -32.69
N ASN A 45 1.85 -0.81 -31.86
CA ASN A 45 0.91 -1.71 -31.23
C ASN A 45 0.42 -1.12 -29.90
N PHE A 46 -0.83 -0.67 -29.88
CA PHE A 46 -1.46 -0.06 -28.72
C PHE A 46 -1.41 -0.96 -27.47
N ASN A 47 -1.62 -2.28 -27.63
CA ASN A 47 -1.59 -3.23 -26.53
C ASN A 47 -0.20 -3.34 -25.90
N GLU A 48 0.86 -3.37 -26.71
CA GLU A 48 2.25 -3.46 -26.24
C GLU A 48 2.66 -2.18 -25.51
N THR A 49 2.22 -1.02 -26.00
CA THR A 49 2.44 0.28 -25.39
C THR A 49 1.77 0.40 -24.01
N ILE A 50 0.53 -0.08 -23.87
CA ILE A 50 -0.15 -0.14 -22.56
C ILE A 50 0.59 -1.06 -21.60
N ILE A 51 1.03 -2.24 -22.06
CA ILE A 51 1.74 -3.19 -21.21
C ILE A 51 3.04 -2.55 -20.69
N ARG A 52 3.83 -1.96 -21.57
CA ARG A 52 5.15 -1.44 -21.24
C ARG A 52 5.10 -0.18 -20.39
N ASN A 53 4.22 0.76 -20.71
CA ASN A 53 4.23 2.08 -20.09
C ASN A 53 3.28 2.21 -18.88
N ILE A 54 2.31 1.32 -18.76
CA ILE A 54 1.31 1.38 -17.69
C ILE A 54 1.36 0.15 -16.79
N ARG A 55 1.37 -1.07 -17.37
CA ARG A 55 1.24 -2.29 -16.56
C ARG A 55 2.53 -2.68 -15.89
N ILE A 56 3.66 -2.68 -16.60
CA ILE A 56 4.95 -3.08 -16.04
C ILE A 56 5.36 -2.20 -14.86
N PRO A 57 5.35 -0.85 -14.94
CA PRO A 57 5.66 0.00 -13.78
C PRO A 57 4.76 -0.29 -12.58
N ARG A 58 3.46 -0.47 -12.83
CA ARG A 58 2.50 -0.77 -11.78
C ARG A 58 2.79 -2.09 -11.07
N ILE A 59 3.09 -3.16 -11.82
CA ILE A 59 3.43 -4.46 -11.26
C ILE A 59 4.71 -4.39 -10.43
N ILE A 60 5.73 -3.67 -10.90
CA ILE A 60 6.98 -3.49 -10.15
C ILE A 60 6.70 -2.75 -8.84
N ALA A 61 5.92 -1.67 -8.88
CA ALA A 61 5.53 -0.93 -7.68
C ALA A 61 4.76 -1.81 -6.69
N ASP A 62 3.79 -2.59 -7.16
CA ASP A 62 3.00 -3.50 -6.32
C ASP A 62 3.87 -4.59 -5.66
N ILE A 63 4.84 -5.13 -6.40
CA ILE A 63 5.81 -6.09 -5.86
C ILE A 63 6.67 -5.44 -4.77
N MET A 64 7.18 -4.22 -5.00
CA MET A 64 7.99 -3.49 -4.03
C MET A 64 7.18 -3.17 -2.76
N VAL A 65 5.97 -2.67 -2.91
CA VAL A 65 5.06 -2.38 -1.79
C VAL A 65 4.75 -3.67 -1.01
N GLY A 66 4.42 -4.75 -1.70
CA GLY A 66 4.15 -6.05 -1.08
C GLY A 66 5.36 -6.59 -0.30
N ALA A 67 6.56 -6.46 -0.85
CA ALA A 67 7.80 -6.83 -0.17
C ALA A 67 8.05 -6.00 1.09
N CYS A 68 7.86 -4.67 1.02
CA CYS A 68 7.98 -3.78 2.17
C CYS A 68 6.97 -4.12 3.27
N LEU A 69 5.71 -4.38 2.90
CA LEU A 69 4.67 -4.77 3.85
C LEU A 69 4.95 -6.13 4.49
N ALA A 70 5.49 -7.09 3.73
CA ALA A 70 5.88 -8.40 4.27
C ALA A 70 7.00 -8.27 5.31
N VAL A 71 8.02 -7.45 5.04
CA VAL A 71 9.09 -7.17 6.01
C VAL A 71 8.55 -6.45 7.24
N ALA A 72 7.72 -5.42 7.06
CA ALA A 72 7.08 -4.71 8.16
C ALA A 72 6.24 -5.64 9.04
N GLY A 73 5.43 -6.52 8.43
CA GLY A 73 4.65 -7.53 9.13
C GLY A 73 5.53 -8.51 9.91
N ALA A 74 6.62 -8.99 9.32
CA ALA A 74 7.56 -9.89 9.99
C ALA A 74 8.24 -9.22 11.21
N ILE A 75 8.65 -7.97 11.10
CA ILE A 75 9.21 -7.18 12.20
C ILE A 75 8.17 -7.02 13.31
N MET A 76 6.92 -6.69 12.96
CA MET A 76 5.83 -6.54 13.90
C MET A 76 5.55 -7.83 14.68
N GLN A 77 5.41 -8.95 14.00
CA GLN A 77 5.20 -10.26 14.62
C GLN A 77 6.36 -10.64 15.54
N GLY A 78 7.61 -10.35 15.13
CA GLY A 78 8.79 -10.61 15.94
C GLY A 78 8.88 -9.75 17.20
N THR A 79 8.59 -8.45 17.09
CA THR A 79 8.67 -7.52 18.25
C THR A 79 7.53 -7.72 19.23
N THR A 80 6.33 -7.97 18.76
CA THR A 80 5.15 -8.22 19.61
C THR A 80 5.05 -9.66 20.10
N LYS A 81 5.88 -10.57 19.58
CA LYS A 81 5.79 -12.03 19.83
C LYS A 81 4.38 -12.57 19.60
N ASN A 82 3.65 -11.97 18.67
CA ASN A 82 2.27 -12.31 18.34
C ASN A 82 2.14 -12.54 16.84
N PRO A 83 1.82 -13.76 16.37
CA PRO A 83 1.67 -14.07 14.96
C PRO A 83 0.46 -13.38 14.30
N MET A 84 -0.46 -12.83 15.09
CA MET A 84 -1.63 -12.08 14.63
C MET A 84 -1.36 -10.57 14.49
N ALA A 85 -0.15 -10.11 14.84
CA ALA A 85 0.19 -8.70 14.71
C ALA A 85 0.32 -8.28 13.24
N ASP A 86 -0.35 -7.19 12.89
CA ASP A 86 -0.35 -6.60 11.56
C ASP A 86 0.07 -5.12 11.63
N SER A 87 0.94 -4.71 10.71
CA SER A 87 1.39 -3.32 10.59
C SER A 87 0.25 -2.35 10.26
N GLY A 88 -0.80 -2.79 9.57
CA GLY A 88 -1.98 -1.99 9.24
C GLY A 88 -2.78 -1.54 10.45
N ILE A 89 -2.83 -2.38 11.50
CA ILE A 89 -3.57 -2.08 12.74
C ILE A 89 -2.87 -0.96 13.55
N MET A 90 -1.58 -0.72 13.34
CA MET A 90 -0.81 0.29 14.07
C MET A 90 -0.99 1.73 13.59
N GLY A 91 -2.00 2.02 12.81
CA GLY A 91 -2.34 3.39 12.44
C GLY A 91 -1.42 4.04 11.42
N ILE A 92 -0.42 3.33 10.91
CA ILE A 92 0.52 3.85 9.90
C ILE A 92 -0.25 4.32 8.67
N SER A 93 -1.17 3.49 8.17
CA SER A 93 -2.00 3.80 7.00
C SER A 93 -2.96 4.96 7.27
N SER A 94 -3.61 5.01 8.43
CA SER A 94 -4.55 6.09 8.77
C SER A 94 -3.84 7.45 8.91
N GLY A 95 -2.63 7.46 9.49
CA GLY A 95 -1.79 8.65 9.58
C GLY A 95 -1.30 9.15 8.22
N SER A 96 -0.87 8.24 7.35
CA SER A 96 -0.50 8.54 5.97
C SER A 96 -1.64 9.19 5.19
N VAL A 97 -2.82 8.55 5.17
CA VAL A 97 -3.99 9.02 4.43
C VAL A 97 -4.46 10.36 4.99
N PHE A 98 -4.54 10.51 6.30
CA PHE A 98 -4.90 11.76 6.95
C PHE A 98 -4.00 12.92 6.48
N SER A 99 -2.68 12.72 6.52
CA SER A 99 -1.71 13.74 6.12
C SER A 99 -1.82 14.11 4.64
N ILE A 100 -2.03 13.12 3.76
CA ILE A 100 -2.23 13.38 2.33
C ILE A 100 -3.48 14.22 2.09
N ILE A 101 -4.60 13.89 2.74
CA ILE A 101 -5.84 14.63 2.58
C ILE A 101 -5.70 16.06 3.11
N ILE A 102 -5.09 16.25 4.29
CA ILE A 102 -4.85 17.59 4.83
C ILE A 102 -4.00 18.43 3.86
N ILE A 103 -2.93 17.87 3.31
CA ILE A 103 -2.08 18.58 2.36
C ILE A 103 -2.80 18.91 1.08
N MET A 104 -3.60 18.01 0.55
CA MET A 104 -4.38 18.28 -0.66
C MET A 104 -5.38 19.43 -0.47
N VAL A 105 -5.94 19.56 0.73
CA VAL A 105 -6.87 20.65 1.05
C VAL A 105 -6.15 21.98 1.20
N PHE A 106 -5.03 22.01 1.93
CA PHE A 106 -4.34 23.26 2.26
C PHE A 106 -3.25 23.65 1.25
N PHE A 107 -2.64 22.67 0.58
CA PHE A 107 -1.51 22.86 -0.36
C PHE A 107 -1.70 22.05 -1.65
N PRO A 108 -2.71 22.36 -2.47
CA PRO A 108 -3.05 21.54 -3.66
C PRO A 108 -1.90 21.43 -4.67
N ASN A 109 -1.03 22.44 -4.73
CA ASN A 109 0.07 22.53 -5.69
C ASN A 109 1.40 21.92 -5.19
N ILE A 110 1.38 21.17 -4.08
CA ILE A 110 2.59 20.54 -3.56
C ILE A 110 3.16 19.50 -4.54
N SER A 111 4.48 19.44 -4.65
CA SER A 111 5.18 18.48 -5.50
C SER A 111 4.88 17.03 -5.06
N ARG A 112 5.07 16.07 -5.97
CA ARG A 112 4.88 14.64 -5.70
C ARG A 112 5.78 14.16 -4.54
N LEU A 113 7.05 14.55 -4.53
CA LEU A 113 7.98 14.27 -3.41
C LEU A 113 7.52 14.89 -2.10
N GLY A 114 6.94 16.09 -2.13
CA GLY A 114 6.34 16.71 -0.95
C GLY A 114 5.22 15.86 -0.37
N ARG A 115 4.31 15.35 -1.21
CA ARG A 115 3.20 14.46 -0.76
C ARG A 115 3.73 13.19 -0.09
N ILE A 116 4.76 12.57 -0.67
CA ILE A 116 5.40 11.38 -0.10
C ILE A 116 6.02 11.72 1.27
N GLY A 117 6.77 12.80 1.37
CA GLY A 117 7.39 13.23 2.62
C GLY A 117 6.38 13.48 3.74
N PHE A 118 5.30 14.19 3.43
CA PHE A 118 4.24 14.45 4.41
C PHE A 118 3.44 13.19 4.78
N SER A 119 3.22 12.28 3.83
CA SER A 119 2.62 10.98 4.10
C SER A 119 3.46 10.18 5.11
N CYS A 120 4.77 10.13 4.91
CA CYS A 120 5.71 9.48 5.83
C CYS A 120 5.71 10.15 7.21
N LEU A 121 5.71 11.49 7.27
CA LEU A 121 5.63 12.24 8.52
C LEU A 121 4.32 11.95 9.27
N GLY A 122 3.19 11.91 8.56
CA GLY A 122 1.91 11.57 9.17
C GLY A 122 1.86 10.17 9.72
N ALA A 123 2.39 9.20 8.98
CA ALA A 123 2.53 7.83 9.47
C ALA A 123 3.37 7.77 10.75
N LEU A 124 4.51 8.47 10.76
CA LEU A 124 5.42 8.51 11.89
C LEU A 124 4.77 9.17 13.12
N VAL A 125 4.13 10.31 12.96
CA VAL A 125 3.45 11.03 14.05
C VAL A 125 2.35 10.17 14.68
N VAL A 126 1.49 9.55 13.88
CA VAL A 126 0.41 8.70 14.39
C VAL A 126 0.97 7.45 15.06
N THR A 127 2.02 6.84 14.51
CA THR A 127 2.69 5.69 15.13
C THR A 127 3.30 6.06 16.49
N LEU A 128 4.00 7.19 16.60
CA LEU A 128 4.54 7.69 17.87
C LEU A 128 3.42 7.97 18.88
N LEU A 129 2.29 8.53 18.43
CA LEU A 129 1.15 8.80 19.27
C LEU A 129 0.54 7.50 19.82
N ILE A 130 0.41 6.48 18.99
CA ILE A 130 -0.06 5.15 19.41
C ILE A 130 0.91 4.54 20.43
N TYR A 131 2.21 4.63 20.16
CA TYR A 131 3.23 4.12 21.05
C TYR A 131 3.20 4.82 22.41
N THR A 132 3.07 6.15 22.45
CA THR A 132 2.97 6.91 23.70
C THR A 132 1.72 6.55 24.49
N VAL A 133 0.56 6.43 23.84
CA VAL A 133 -0.70 6.03 24.49
C VAL A 133 -0.60 4.60 25.04
N ALA A 134 -0.01 3.68 24.28
CA ALA A 134 0.18 2.30 24.75
C ALA A 134 1.14 2.20 25.94
N PHE A 135 2.10 3.15 26.08
CA PHE A 135 3.11 3.17 27.13
C PHE A 135 2.59 3.78 28.45
N ILE A 136 1.62 4.69 28.43
CA ILE A 136 1.10 5.41 29.62
C ILE A 136 0.54 4.48 30.72
N GLY A 137 0.29 3.21 30.42
CA GLY A 137 -0.21 2.26 31.43
C GLY A 137 0.87 1.79 32.41
N ARG A 138 0.55 1.72 33.71
CA ARG A 138 1.44 1.29 34.80
C ARG A 138 2.12 -0.09 34.65
N LYS A 139 1.71 -0.90 33.68
CA LYS A 139 2.24 -2.28 33.47
C LYS A 139 3.19 -2.39 32.26
N GLY A 140 3.66 -1.28 31.70
CA GLY A 140 4.55 -1.27 30.53
C GLY A 140 3.87 -1.62 29.20
N LEU A 141 4.66 -1.75 28.14
CA LEU A 141 4.19 -2.10 26.80
C LEU A 141 3.72 -3.57 26.79
N SER A 142 2.45 -3.79 26.41
CA SER A 142 1.95 -5.12 26.07
C SER A 142 1.39 -5.10 24.63
N SER A 143 1.49 -6.24 23.95
CA SER A 143 1.00 -6.41 22.57
C SER A 143 -0.48 -5.99 22.45
N ASP A 144 -1.31 -6.39 23.42
CA ASP A 144 -2.75 -6.10 23.41
C ASP A 144 -3.06 -4.61 23.51
N ARG A 145 -2.26 -3.86 24.30
CA ARG A 145 -2.43 -2.41 24.42
C ARG A 145 -2.02 -1.69 23.15
N MET A 146 -0.96 -2.15 22.49
CA MET A 146 -0.53 -1.58 21.22
C MET A 146 -1.63 -1.77 20.16
N VAL A 147 -2.23 -2.96 20.10
CA VAL A 147 -3.33 -3.23 19.16
C VAL A 147 -4.56 -2.40 19.50
N LEU A 148 -5.00 -2.35 20.75
CA LEU A 148 -6.18 -1.58 21.15
C LEU A 148 -6.00 -0.08 20.95
N SER A 149 -4.85 0.48 21.34
CA SER A 149 -4.55 1.90 21.10
C SER A 149 -4.42 2.21 19.61
N GLY A 150 -3.81 1.30 18.83
CA GLY A 150 -3.73 1.41 17.39
C GLY A 150 -5.09 1.45 16.74
N MET A 151 -5.99 0.54 17.05
CA MET A 151 -7.35 0.52 16.53
C MET A 151 -8.14 1.79 16.92
N ALA A 152 -8.08 2.21 18.18
CA ALA A 152 -8.80 3.39 18.65
C ALA A 152 -8.32 4.69 17.93
N ILE A 153 -7.00 4.88 17.87
CA ILE A 153 -6.41 6.05 17.22
C ILE A 153 -6.64 6.02 15.71
N SER A 154 -6.46 4.86 15.07
CA SER A 154 -6.73 4.70 13.63
C SER A 154 -8.16 5.03 13.26
N THR A 155 -9.12 4.58 14.07
CA THR A 155 -10.55 4.87 13.87
C THR A 155 -10.82 6.37 14.01
N LEU A 156 -10.20 7.02 15.00
CA LEU A 156 -10.32 8.46 15.20
C LEU A 156 -9.79 9.24 13.99
N PHE A 157 -8.56 8.94 13.54
CA PHE A 157 -7.97 9.59 12.37
C PHE A 157 -8.78 9.33 11.10
N SER A 158 -9.27 8.12 10.89
CA SER A 158 -10.14 7.78 9.75
C SER A 158 -11.46 8.55 9.78
N SER A 159 -12.06 8.71 10.97
CA SER A 159 -13.30 9.48 11.12
C SER A 159 -13.09 10.97 10.82
N VAL A 160 -12.01 11.57 11.33
CA VAL A 160 -11.65 12.96 11.05
C VAL A 160 -11.34 13.15 9.55
N THR A 161 -10.58 12.21 8.95
CA THR A 161 -10.29 12.22 7.51
C THR A 161 -11.58 12.22 6.70
N THR A 162 -12.51 11.33 7.03
CA THR A 162 -13.80 11.23 6.35
C THR A 162 -14.61 12.55 6.49
N ALA A 163 -14.62 13.14 7.68
CA ALA A 163 -15.31 14.42 7.90
C ALA A 163 -14.70 15.56 7.04
N VAL A 164 -13.37 15.63 6.96
CA VAL A 164 -12.67 16.61 6.11
C VAL A 164 -13.02 16.40 4.64
N VAL A 165 -12.97 15.15 4.17
CA VAL A 165 -13.26 14.78 2.78
C VAL A 165 -14.70 15.14 2.40
N LEU A 166 -15.67 14.84 3.25
CA LEU A 166 -17.07 15.18 3.00
C LEU A 166 -17.28 16.70 2.93
N LYS A 167 -16.60 17.46 3.80
CA LYS A 167 -16.68 18.93 3.81
C LYS A 167 -16.01 19.57 2.59
N THR A 168 -14.95 18.99 2.07
CA THR A 168 -14.16 19.55 0.97
C THR A 168 -14.52 18.98 -0.40
N GLY A 169 -15.38 17.96 -0.47
CA GLY A 169 -15.80 17.32 -1.72
C GLY A 169 -14.72 16.44 -2.39
N GLN A 170 -13.63 16.11 -1.68
CA GLN A 170 -12.48 15.36 -2.22
C GLN A 170 -12.64 13.84 -2.09
N SER A 171 -13.86 13.32 -2.09
CA SER A 171 -14.15 11.88 -1.93
C SER A 171 -13.49 11.01 -3.00
N GLY A 172 -13.39 11.49 -4.24
CA GLY A 172 -12.71 10.75 -5.32
C GLY A 172 -11.21 10.57 -5.09
N GLU A 173 -10.53 11.58 -4.59
CA GLU A 173 -9.10 11.51 -4.26
C GLU A 173 -8.87 10.58 -3.04
N MET A 174 -9.68 10.70 -2.00
CA MET A 174 -9.61 9.78 -0.86
C MET A 174 -9.78 8.32 -1.28
N MET A 175 -10.76 8.01 -2.13
CA MET A 175 -10.96 6.65 -2.63
C MET A 175 -9.72 6.10 -3.34
N LYS A 176 -9.04 6.91 -4.15
CA LYS A 176 -7.80 6.51 -4.83
C LYS A 176 -6.72 6.13 -3.82
N TYR A 177 -6.53 6.91 -2.75
CA TYR A 177 -5.51 6.62 -1.74
C TYR A 177 -5.90 5.45 -0.83
N MET A 178 -7.16 5.30 -0.46
CA MET A 178 -7.63 4.18 0.36
C MET A 178 -7.62 2.85 -0.41
N ALA A 179 -7.86 2.88 -1.71
CA ALA A 179 -7.77 1.70 -2.57
C ALA A 179 -6.33 1.20 -2.76
N GLY A 180 -5.33 1.94 -2.24
CA GLY A 180 -3.92 1.57 -2.38
C GLY A 180 -3.47 1.55 -3.84
N SER A 181 -3.90 2.53 -4.60
CA SER A 181 -3.83 2.49 -6.04
C SER A 181 -2.43 2.80 -6.58
N ALA A 182 -1.72 1.80 -7.06
CA ALA A 182 -0.63 1.97 -8.03
C ALA A 182 -1.13 2.38 -9.44
N ALA A 183 -2.42 2.73 -9.57
CA ALA A 183 -3.07 3.01 -10.86
C ALA A 183 -2.42 4.16 -11.65
N ASN A 184 -1.81 5.11 -10.97
CA ASN A 184 -1.13 6.26 -11.57
C ASN A 184 0.40 6.15 -11.55
N THR A 185 0.94 4.98 -11.25
CA THR A 185 2.40 4.76 -11.25
C THR A 185 2.92 4.74 -12.69
N ILE A 186 3.91 5.56 -12.96
CA ILE A 186 4.65 5.64 -14.22
C ILE A 186 6.14 5.35 -13.97
N TRP A 187 6.92 5.13 -15.03
CA TRP A 187 8.35 4.86 -14.91
C TRP A 187 9.15 5.90 -14.11
N LEU A 188 8.69 7.14 -14.07
CA LEU A 188 9.32 8.21 -13.27
C LEU A 188 9.12 8.05 -11.74
N ASP A 189 8.25 7.14 -11.30
CA ASP A 189 7.89 6.95 -9.90
C ASP A 189 8.64 5.77 -9.26
N ILE A 190 9.37 4.99 -10.05
CA ILE A 190 10.16 3.82 -9.65
C ILE A 190 11.64 4.15 -9.69
#